data_8677f9d26afa6f377e5f1002be8caa04
#
_entry.id   8677f9d26afa6f377e5f1002be8caa04
#
_cell.length_a   1.000
_cell.length_b   1.000
_cell.length_c   1.000
_cell.angle_alpha   90.00
_cell.angle_beta   90.00
_cell.angle_gamma   90.00
#
_symmetry.space_group_name_H-M   'P 1'
#
loop_
_entity.id
_entity.type
_entity.pdbx_description
1 polymer ?
#
loop_
_entity_poly.entity_id
_entity_poly.type
_entity_poly.pdbx_seq_one_letter_code
_entity_poly.pdbx_strand_id
1 'polypeptide(L)'
;MKIGIVLYPTFGGSGIVATELGKALAVKGHEIHFITYSQPVKLGELRKNVFYHEVVPSDYPLFEYTPYEQVLTSKLVDVVKYEKLDVLHVHYAIPHASAAYMAKQILQTQGIKIPFITTLHGTDITLVGKDPSFEPVITFSINQSDIVTAVSENLKLETNQLFKIQKNIQVVPNFINIEEYQMNQNQYYKKRYAPNGEKIICHVSNFRKVKRIGDVIKTFNVVAEKIKTKLVLVGDGPERNQLERQARKSKFNKHIYFLGNLKSTK
;
A
#
# COMPACT_ATOMS: atom_id res chain seq x y z
N MET A 1 21.64 -9.81 -3.22
CA MET A 1 21.61 -8.40 -2.83
C MET A 1 20.86 -8.23 -1.52
N LYS A 2 21.28 -7.29 -0.69
CA LYS A 2 20.59 -6.87 0.52
C LYS A 2 19.77 -5.61 0.23
N ILE A 3 18.46 -5.69 0.34
CA ILE A 3 17.53 -4.66 -0.12
C ILE A 3 16.73 -4.13 1.07
N GLY A 4 16.85 -2.83 1.34
CA GLY A 4 16.00 -2.14 2.33
C GLY A 4 14.71 -1.67 1.67
N ILE A 5 13.54 -2.14 2.14
CA ILE A 5 12.23 -1.73 1.63
C ILE A 5 11.56 -0.84 2.67
N VAL A 6 11.26 0.40 2.27
CA VAL A 6 10.57 1.39 3.10
C VAL A 6 9.13 1.55 2.61
N LEU A 7 8.16 1.41 3.51
CA LEU A 7 6.74 1.36 3.14
C LEU A 7 5.83 1.81 4.29
N TYR A 8 4.58 2.11 3.95
CA TYR A 8 3.50 2.17 4.96
C TYR A 8 2.98 0.76 5.26
N PRO A 9 3.01 0.29 6.52
CA PRO A 9 2.66 -1.09 6.89
C PRO A 9 1.16 -1.33 6.99
N THR A 10 0.35 -0.62 6.20
CA THR A 10 -1.10 -0.61 6.28
C THR A 10 -1.77 -1.58 5.30
N PHE A 11 -3.07 -1.86 5.51
CA PHE A 11 -3.91 -2.57 4.54
C PHE A 11 -4.15 -1.79 3.22
N GLY A 12 -3.49 -0.66 3.02
CA GLY A 12 -3.52 0.09 1.77
C GLY A 12 -2.79 -0.63 0.64
N GLY A 13 -3.17 -0.32 -0.61
CA GLY A 13 -2.62 -0.98 -1.80
C GLY A 13 -1.10 -0.93 -1.88
N SER A 14 -0.48 0.22 -1.58
CA SER A 14 0.98 0.41 -1.61
C SER A 14 1.72 -0.47 -0.59
N GLY A 15 1.22 -0.56 0.65
CA GLY A 15 1.83 -1.40 1.69
C GLY A 15 1.79 -2.88 1.34
N ILE A 16 0.67 -3.35 0.77
CA ILE A 16 0.53 -4.72 0.30
C ILE A 16 1.50 -4.98 -0.87
N VAL A 17 1.54 -4.10 -1.86
CA VAL A 17 2.42 -4.24 -3.04
C VAL A 17 3.89 -4.29 -2.63
N ALA A 18 4.32 -3.37 -1.75
CA ALA A 18 5.69 -3.34 -1.26
C ALA A 18 6.06 -4.61 -0.48
N THR A 19 5.14 -5.11 0.35
CA THR A 19 5.35 -6.34 1.11
C THR A 19 5.44 -7.57 0.20
N GLU A 20 4.52 -7.70 -0.76
CA GLU A 20 4.54 -8.80 -1.74
C GLU A 20 5.78 -8.75 -2.63
N LEU A 21 6.23 -7.55 -3.02
CA LEU A 21 7.47 -7.38 -3.77
C LEU A 21 8.67 -7.91 -2.96
N GLY A 22 8.79 -7.51 -1.70
CA GLY A 22 9.87 -8.00 -0.84
C GLY A 22 9.84 -9.52 -0.67
N LYS A 23 8.66 -10.11 -0.44
CA LYS A 23 8.48 -11.57 -0.38
C LYS A 23 8.93 -12.26 -1.68
N ALA A 24 8.54 -11.72 -2.84
CA ALA A 24 8.91 -12.27 -4.14
C ALA A 24 10.43 -12.18 -4.40
N LEU A 25 11.05 -11.07 -4.00
CA LEU A 25 12.51 -10.90 -4.08
C LEU A 25 13.25 -11.86 -3.12
N ALA A 26 12.71 -12.08 -1.92
CA ALA A 26 13.26 -13.04 -0.97
C ALA A 26 13.23 -14.48 -1.53
N VAL A 27 12.17 -14.87 -2.22
CA VAL A 27 12.10 -16.18 -2.92
C VAL A 27 13.19 -16.30 -4.00
N LYS A 28 13.56 -15.17 -4.63
CA LYS A 28 14.66 -15.12 -5.63
C LYS A 28 16.07 -15.10 -4.99
N GLY A 29 16.17 -15.25 -3.67
CA GLY A 29 17.45 -15.34 -2.96
C GLY A 29 18.02 -13.99 -2.51
N HIS A 30 17.27 -12.91 -2.59
CA HIS A 30 17.68 -11.62 -2.03
C HIS A 30 17.41 -11.58 -0.52
N GLU A 31 18.21 -10.82 0.23
CA GLU A 31 18.00 -10.52 1.65
C GLU A 31 17.20 -9.23 1.75
N ILE A 32 16.06 -9.28 2.44
CA ILE A 32 15.09 -8.21 2.48
C ILE A 32 14.95 -7.65 3.88
N HIS A 33 15.10 -6.35 4.01
CA HIS A 33 14.98 -5.59 5.24
C HIS A 33 13.80 -4.62 5.14
N PHE A 34 12.66 -4.97 5.75
CA PHE A 34 11.52 -4.06 5.84
C PHE A 34 11.76 -3.04 6.95
N ILE A 35 11.70 -1.74 6.61
CA ILE A 35 11.97 -0.62 7.51
C ILE A 35 10.71 0.25 7.58
N THR A 36 9.98 0.21 8.69
CA THR A 36 8.70 0.87 8.86
C THR A 36 8.27 0.90 10.34
N TYR A 37 7.22 1.65 10.69
CA TYR A 37 6.78 1.88 12.08
C TYR A 37 5.94 0.76 12.71
N SER A 38 5.54 -0.24 11.97
CA SER A 38 4.94 -1.47 12.49
C SER A 38 5.11 -2.61 11.48
N GLN A 39 4.94 -3.85 11.92
CA GLN A 39 5.10 -5.01 11.04
C GLN A 39 4.11 -4.92 9.86
N PRO A 40 4.57 -5.07 8.61
CA PRO A 40 3.71 -5.05 7.43
C PRO A 40 2.61 -6.11 7.51
N VAL A 41 1.38 -5.70 7.21
CA VAL A 41 0.18 -6.52 7.43
C VAL A 41 0.22 -7.89 6.74
N LYS A 42 0.83 -7.98 5.56
CA LYS A 42 0.93 -9.23 4.78
C LYS A 42 2.28 -9.92 4.90
N LEU A 43 3.13 -9.51 5.82
CA LEU A 43 4.45 -10.11 5.97
C LEU A 43 4.35 -11.60 6.37
N GLY A 44 3.38 -11.93 7.24
CA GLY A 44 3.22 -13.29 7.73
C GLY A 44 4.42 -13.74 8.58
N GLU A 45 4.77 -15.02 8.47
CA GLU A 45 5.95 -15.56 9.14
C GLU A 45 7.23 -15.06 8.47
N LEU A 46 8.21 -14.66 9.29
CA LEU A 46 9.52 -14.23 8.82
C LEU A 46 10.29 -15.43 8.23
N ARG A 47 10.73 -15.29 7.00
CA ARG A 47 11.65 -16.23 6.36
C ARG A 47 13.08 -15.94 6.80
N LYS A 48 13.99 -16.92 6.65
CA LYS A 48 15.40 -16.80 7.05
C LYS A 48 16.12 -15.56 6.47
N ASN A 49 15.71 -15.10 5.29
CA ASN A 49 16.30 -13.95 4.58
C ASN A 49 15.38 -12.72 4.54
N VAL A 50 14.43 -12.62 5.50
CA VAL A 50 13.51 -11.49 5.61
C VAL A 50 13.57 -10.94 7.03
N PHE A 51 13.92 -9.68 7.16
CA PHE A 51 14.12 -8.97 8.41
C PHE A 51 13.15 -7.79 8.53
N TYR A 52 12.84 -7.42 9.76
CA TYR A 52 12.00 -6.26 10.06
C TYR A 52 12.72 -5.33 11.03
N HIS A 53 12.75 -4.06 10.70
CA HIS A 53 13.35 -2.99 11.49
C HIS A 53 12.27 -1.96 11.82
N GLU A 54 11.92 -1.87 13.08
CA GLU A 54 10.90 -0.94 13.54
C GLU A 54 11.46 0.48 13.64
N VAL A 55 10.71 1.42 13.09
CA VAL A 55 10.92 2.86 13.24
C VAL A 55 10.04 3.32 14.39
N VAL A 56 10.63 3.52 15.56
CA VAL A 56 9.92 3.95 16.76
C VAL A 56 10.12 5.45 16.93
N PRO A 57 9.10 6.27 16.69
CA PRO A 57 9.17 7.70 16.96
C PRO A 57 9.28 7.96 18.47
N SER A 58 10.12 8.91 18.84
CA SER A 58 10.27 9.33 20.24
C SER A 58 9.22 10.38 20.57
N ASP A 59 8.48 10.19 21.66
CA ASP A 59 7.62 11.20 22.23
C ASP A 59 8.48 12.20 23.01
N TYR A 60 8.65 13.39 22.44
CA TYR A 60 9.30 14.50 23.12
C TYR A 60 8.28 15.63 23.31
N PRO A 61 8.07 16.11 24.54
CA PRO A 61 6.95 17.02 24.87
C PRO A 61 6.91 18.34 24.08
N LEU A 62 8.02 18.78 23.50
CA LEU A 62 8.08 20.00 22.68
C LEU A 62 7.73 19.76 21.21
N PHE A 63 7.57 18.50 20.78
CA PHE A 63 7.10 18.20 19.44
C PHE A 63 5.56 18.15 19.44
N GLU A 64 4.93 19.13 18.83
CA GLU A 64 3.49 19.11 18.57
C GLU A 64 3.10 17.92 17.68
N TYR A 65 3.96 17.61 16.72
CA TYR A 65 3.84 16.43 15.85
C TYR A 65 5.13 15.62 15.88
N THR A 66 4.99 14.32 15.98
CA THR A 66 6.13 13.41 15.98
C THR A 66 6.91 13.52 14.67
N PRO A 67 8.22 13.83 14.69
CA PRO A 67 9.05 14.03 13.50
C PRO A 67 9.40 12.69 12.83
N TYR A 68 8.40 12.01 12.31
CA TYR A 68 8.55 10.66 11.72
C TYR A 68 9.64 10.56 10.66
N GLU A 69 9.73 11.56 9.76
CA GLU A 69 10.70 11.55 8.66
C GLU A 69 12.16 11.58 9.18
N GLN A 70 12.43 12.35 10.22
CA GLN A 70 13.76 12.45 10.83
C GLN A 70 14.15 11.15 11.54
N VAL A 71 13.20 10.54 12.25
CA VAL A 71 13.42 9.24 12.91
C VAL A 71 13.62 8.14 11.88
N LEU A 72 12.84 8.15 10.80
CA LEU A 72 13.03 7.23 9.66
C LEU A 72 14.41 7.42 9.02
N THR A 73 14.83 8.66 8.79
CA THR A 73 16.17 8.98 8.25
C THR A 73 17.27 8.36 9.09
N SER A 74 17.23 8.57 10.41
CA SER A 74 18.22 8.01 11.34
C SER A 74 18.21 6.49 11.33
N LYS A 75 17.02 5.88 11.32
CA LYS A 75 16.89 4.42 11.21
C LYS A 75 17.44 3.86 9.90
N LEU A 76 17.23 4.57 8.78
CA LEU A 76 17.80 4.17 7.49
C LEU A 76 19.32 4.19 7.51
N VAL A 77 19.93 5.23 8.11
CA VAL A 77 21.39 5.30 8.27
C VAL A 77 21.90 4.10 9.07
N ASP A 78 21.28 3.78 10.18
CA ASP A 78 21.68 2.65 11.03
C ASP A 78 21.57 1.33 10.29
N VAL A 79 20.41 1.04 9.69
CA VAL A 79 20.17 -0.24 9.00
C VAL A 79 21.11 -0.41 7.82
N VAL A 80 21.32 0.64 7.00
CA VAL A 80 22.28 0.57 5.88
C VAL A 80 23.68 0.21 6.36
N LYS A 81 24.14 0.82 7.45
CA LYS A 81 25.49 0.57 7.99
C LYS A 81 25.64 -0.83 8.57
N TYR A 82 24.73 -1.22 9.46
CA TYR A 82 24.86 -2.48 10.21
C TYR A 82 24.56 -3.70 9.35
N GLU A 83 23.54 -3.63 8.52
CA GLU A 83 23.13 -4.72 7.65
C GLU A 83 23.88 -4.73 6.31
N LYS A 84 24.62 -3.63 6.00
CA LYS A 84 25.38 -3.46 4.75
C LYS A 84 24.47 -3.59 3.52
N LEU A 85 23.42 -2.78 3.49
CA LEU A 85 22.46 -2.81 2.39
C LEU A 85 23.11 -2.35 1.07
N ASP A 86 22.72 -2.99 -0.02
CA ASP A 86 23.16 -2.66 -1.38
C ASP A 86 22.30 -1.55 -2.00
N VAL A 87 21.02 -1.46 -1.63
CA VAL A 87 20.05 -0.52 -2.19
C VAL A 87 18.88 -0.27 -1.22
N LEU A 88 18.34 0.94 -1.23
CA LEU A 88 17.05 1.26 -0.63
C LEU A 88 15.97 1.31 -1.71
N HIS A 89 14.85 0.64 -1.48
CA HIS A 89 13.66 0.75 -2.31
C HIS A 89 12.54 1.36 -1.48
N VAL A 90 12.21 2.61 -1.75
CA VAL A 90 11.23 3.35 -0.98
C VAL A 90 9.94 3.51 -1.77
N HIS A 91 8.82 3.36 -1.08
CA HIS A 91 7.49 3.51 -1.64
C HIS A 91 6.89 4.83 -1.15
N TYR A 92 6.56 5.73 -2.06
CA TYR A 92 6.16 7.13 -1.92
C TYR A 92 7.30 8.16 -2.00
N ALA A 93 6.99 9.26 -2.69
CA ALA A 93 7.88 10.42 -2.79
C ALA A 93 8.13 11.07 -1.42
N ILE A 94 7.09 11.21 -0.62
CA ILE A 94 7.17 11.71 0.76
C ILE A 94 6.38 10.81 1.72
N PRO A 95 6.85 10.61 2.94
CA PRO A 95 8.13 11.05 3.51
C PRO A 95 9.29 10.09 3.19
N HIS A 96 9.08 9.02 2.40
CA HIS A 96 10.03 7.93 2.30
C HIS A 96 11.23 8.29 1.40
N ALA A 97 11.00 8.90 0.22
CA ALA A 97 12.12 9.27 -0.65
C ALA A 97 12.91 10.46 -0.09
N SER A 98 12.25 11.43 0.56
CA SER A 98 12.95 12.53 1.24
C SER A 98 13.82 12.03 2.40
N ALA A 99 13.31 11.10 3.21
CA ALA A 99 14.09 10.44 4.27
C ALA A 99 15.28 9.63 3.70
N ALA A 100 15.06 8.89 2.61
CA ALA A 100 16.12 8.12 1.96
C ALA A 100 17.22 9.02 1.37
N TYR A 101 16.83 10.13 0.75
CA TYR A 101 17.79 11.12 0.28
C TYR A 101 18.63 11.69 1.42
N MET A 102 18.01 12.12 2.51
CA MET A 102 18.74 12.63 3.67
C MET A 102 19.66 11.56 4.26
N ALA A 103 19.20 10.32 4.40
CA ALA A 103 20.03 9.20 4.85
C ALA A 103 21.24 8.97 3.92
N LYS A 104 21.03 9.02 2.59
CA LYS A 104 22.09 8.93 1.58
C LYS A 104 23.14 10.03 1.77
N GLN A 105 22.72 11.27 2.04
CA GLN A 105 23.64 12.39 2.30
C GLN A 105 24.46 12.17 3.57
N ILE A 106 23.83 11.76 4.67
CA ILE A 106 24.51 11.44 5.93
C ILE A 106 25.52 10.31 5.73
N LEU A 107 25.13 9.23 5.05
CA LEU A 107 26.01 8.10 4.77
C LEU A 107 27.21 8.49 3.89
N GLN A 108 26.99 9.37 2.92
CA GLN A 108 28.04 9.88 2.05
C GLN A 108 29.13 10.65 2.82
N THR A 109 28.78 11.38 3.87
CA THR A 109 29.79 12.04 4.76
C THR A 109 30.66 11.02 5.50
N GLN A 110 30.21 9.76 5.59
CA GLN A 110 30.91 8.66 6.23
C GLN A 110 31.58 7.72 5.21
N GLY A 111 31.63 8.11 3.93
CA GLY A 111 32.24 7.33 2.84
C GLY A 111 31.37 6.17 2.34
N ILE A 112 30.11 6.07 2.79
CA ILE A 112 29.18 5.00 2.38
C ILE A 112 28.30 5.51 1.25
N LYS A 113 28.27 4.78 0.13
CA LYS A 113 27.39 5.08 -1.02
C LYS A 113 26.23 4.10 -1.05
N ILE A 114 25.01 4.61 -1.06
CA ILE A 114 23.77 3.82 -1.15
C ILE A 114 22.87 4.42 -2.23
N PRO A 115 22.54 3.69 -3.31
CA PRO A 115 21.51 4.11 -4.25
C PRO A 115 20.11 3.88 -3.66
N PHE A 116 19.13 4.69 -4.10
CA PHE A 116 17.74 4.45 -3.75
C PHE A 116 16.79 4.56 -4.93
N ILE A 117 15.79 3.68 -4.92
CA ILE A 117 14.72 3.60 -5.90
C ILE A 117 13.45 4.13 -5.24
N THR A 118 12.70 4.98 -5.96
CA THR A 118 11.39 5.45 -5.49
C THR A 118 10.29 4.89 -6.38
N THR A 119 9.31 4.21 -5.76
CA THR A 119 8.07 3.79 -6.43
C THR A 119 6.91 4.68 -6.04
N LEU A 120 6.29 5.32 -7.05
CA LEU A 120 5.11 6.16 -6.90
C LEU A 120 3.83 5.32 -6.95
N HIS A 121 2.87 5.60 -6.05
CA HIS A 121 1.65 4.80 -5.89
C HIS A 121 0.34 5.56 -6.16
N GLY A 122 0.41 6.85 -6.40
CA GLY A 122 -0.73 7.70 -6.74
C GLY A 122 -1.16 8.62 -5.60
N THR A 123 -1.35 8.15 -4.37
CA THR A 123 -1.77 9.00 -3.25
C THR A 123 -0.78 10.13 -2.98
N ASP A 124 0.50 9.86 -3.07
CA ASP A 124 1.61 10.80 -2.96
C ASP A 124 1.58 11.88 -4.06
N ILE A 125 1.07 11.56 -5.22
CA ILE A 125 1.04 12.43 -6.40
C ILE A 125 -0.31 13.14 -6.54
N THR A 126 -1.41 12.36 -6.57
CA THR A 126 -2.74 12.86 -6.97
C THR A 126 -3.58 13.37 -5.81
N LEU A 127 -3.22 13.06 -4.56
CA LEU A 127 -3.88 13.55 -3.35
C LEU A 127 -2.99 14.54 -2.59
N VAL A 128 -1.90 14.07 -2.04
CA VAL A 128 -0.97 14.89 -1.25
C VAL A 128 -0.26 15.89 -2.15
N GLY A 129 0.20 15.45 -3.32
CA GLY A 129 0.90 16.30 -4.29
C GLY A 129 0.06 17.41 -4.91
N LYS A 130 -1.27 17.40 -4.73
CA LYS A 130 -2.14 18.52 -5.15
C LYS A 130 -2.11 19.70 -4.18
N ASP A 131 -1.63 19.53 -2.97
CA ASP A 131 -1.40 20.62 -2.06
C ASP A 131 -0.08 21.32 -2.40
N PRO A 132 -0.09 22.59 -2.78
CA PRO A 132 1.12 23.33 -3.18
C PRO A 132 2.21 23.36 -2.12
N SER A 133 1.87 23.17 -0.84
CA SER A 133 2.84 23.14 0.26
C SER A 133 3.81 21.97 0.18
N PHE A 134 3.42 20.86 -0.47
CA PHE A 134 4.27 19.68 -0.63
C PHE A 134 5.02 19.62 -1.98
N GLU A 135 4.61 20.44 -2.97
CA GLU A 135 5.16 20.40 -4.33
C GLU A 135 6.69 20.47 -4.37
N PRO A 136 7.35 21.43 -3.68
CA PRO A 136 8.81 21.55 -3.75
C PRO A 136 9.54 20.29 -3.24
N VAL A 137 9.06 19.71 -2.14
CA VAL A 137 9.68 18.53 -1.52
C VAL A 137 9.44 17.29 -2.37
N ILE A 138 8.25 17.12 -2.93
CA ILE A 138 7.91 16.00 -3.83
C ILE A 138 8.78 16.07 -5.10
N THR A 139 8.80 17.21 -5.77
CA THR A 139 9.62 17.45 -6.97
C THR A 139 11.10 17.15 -6.70
N PHE A 140 11.63 17.68 -5.61
CA PHE A 140 13.00 17.45 -5.22
C PHE A 140 13.28 15.96 -4.96
N SER A 141 12.47 15.32 -4.12
CA SER A 141 12.67 13.91 -3.71
C SER A 141 12.64 12.94 -4.90
N ILE A 142 11.73 13.16 -5.85
CA ILE A 142 11.66 12.37 -7.07
C ILE A 142 12.94 12.60 -7.92
N ASN A 143 13.36 13.85 -8.09
CA ASN A 143 14.54 14.19 -8.89
C ASN A 143 15.86 13.72 -8.27
N GLN A 144 15.93 13.52 -6.96
CA GLN A 144 17.12 13.01 -6.26
C GLN A 144 17.19 11.47 -6.21
N SER A 145 16.13 10.79 -6.57
CA SER A 145 16.10 9.31 -6.65
C SER A 145 17.05 8.83 -7.76
N ASP A 146 17.76 7.73 -7.54
CA ASP A 146 18.61 7.13 -8.56
C ASP A 146 17.76 6.51 -9.69
N ILE A 147 16.65 5.84 -9.32
CA ILE A 147 15.64 5.31 -10.22
C ILE A 147 14.26 5.70 -9.70
N VAL A 148 13.35 6.04 -10.61
CA VAL A 148 11.94 6.30 -10.29
C VAL A 148 11.05 5.35 -11.06
N THR A 149 10.10 4.73 -10.35
CA THR A 149 9.08 3.88 -10.97
C THR A 149 7.68 4.37 -10.63
N ALA A 150 6.73 4.11 -11.50
CA ALA A 150 5.31 4.34 -11.27
C ALA A 150 4.51 3.07 -11.58
N VAL A 151 3.39 2.88 -10.89
CA VAL A 151 2.57 1.66 -11.04
C VAL A 151 1.70 1.63 -12.31
N SER A 152 1.64 2.74 -13.07
CA SER A 152 0.90 2.81 -14.32
C SER A 152 1.39 3.96 -15.20
N GLU A 153 1.13 3.87 -16.51
CA GLU A 153 1.40 4.96 -17.46
C GLU A 153 0.62 6.24 -17.09
N ASN A 154 -0.63 6.10 -16.65
CA ASN A 154 -1.43 7.24 -16.22
C ASN A 154 -0.76 8.00 -15.06
N LEU A 155 -0.28 7.27 -14.04
CA LEU A 155 0.41 7.89 -12.92
C LEU A 155 1.70 8.59 -13.34
N LYS A 156 2.48 7.98 -14.25
CA LYS A 156 3.66 8.62 -14.85
C LYS A 156 3.30 9.92 -15.54
N LEU A 157 2.25 9.92 -16.38
CA LEU A 157 1.80 11.12 -17.09
C LEU A 157 1.35 12.21 -16.11
N GLU A 158 0.50 11.87 -15.12
CA GLU A 158 0.06 12.82 -14.09
C GLU A 158 1.24 13.39 -13.30
N THR A 159 2.23 12.57 -12.96
CA THR A 159 3.43 13.03 -12.24
C THR A 159 4.19 14.08 -13.07
N ASN A 160 4.42 13.81 -14.35
CA ASN A 160 5.11 14.74 -15.24
C ASN A 160 4.31 16.03 -15.53
N GLN A 161 2.98 15.98 -15.44
CA GLN A 161 2.11 17.16 -15.59
C GLN A 161 2.09 18.03 -14.34
N LEU A 162 2.11 17.43 -13.17
CA LEU A 162 2.00 18.13 -11.89
C LEU A 162 3.33 18.68 -11.38
N PHE A 163 4.44 18.01 -11.71
CA PHE A 163 5.77 18.32 -11.18
C PHE A 163 6.81 18.48 -12.27
N LYS A 164 7.82 19.31 -12.01
CA LYS A 164 8.99 19.49 -12.91
C LYS A 164 9.97 18.33 -12.76
N ILE A 165 9.60 17.16 -13.29
CA ILE A 165 10.41 15.95 -13.18
C ILE A 165 11.46 15.91 -14.27
N GLN A 166 12.73 15.69 -13.87
CA GLN A 166 13.88 15.54 -14.75
C GLN A 166 14.29 14.07 -14.95
N LYS A 167 13.77 13.18 -14.12
CA LYS A 167 14.05 11.74 -14.16
C LYS A 167 13.11 11.02 -15.13
N ASN A 168 13.64 10.01 -15.81
CA ASN A 168 12.78 9.09 -16.54
C ASN A 168 12.03 8.19 -15.56
N ILE A 169 10.72 8.23 -15.58
CA ILE A 169 9.87 7.36 -14.76
C ILE A 169 9.61 6.07 -15.53
N GLN A 170 10.07 4.95 -14.98
CA GLN A 170 9.78 3.62 -15.52
C GLN A 170 8.44 3.11 -15.02
N VAL A 171 7.64 2.50 -15.90
CA VAL A 171 6.37 1.92 -15.47
C VAL A 171 6.57 0.45 -15.13
N VAL A 172 6.28 0.12 -13.86
CA VAL A 172 6.30 -1.25 -13.34
C VAL A 172 4.92 -1.52 -12.72
N PRO A 173 4.04 -2.22 -13.43
CA PRO A 173 2.69 -2.51 -12.95
C PRO A 173 2.71 -3.34 -11.66
N ASN A 174 1.70 -3.12 -10.81
CA ASN A 174 1.47 -3.96 -9.65
C ASN A 174 1.19 -5.40 -10.10
N PHE A 175 1.60 -6.36 -9.27
CA PHE A 175 1.41 -7.78 -9.52
C PHE A 175 0.70 -8.47 -8.35
N ILE A 176 0.23 -9.67 -8.60
CA ILE A 176 -0.25 -10.60 -7.58
C ILE A 176 0.53 -11.92 -7.70
N ASN A 177 0.78 -12.56 -6.57
CA ASN A 177 1.34 -13.91 -6.57
C ASN A 177 0.21 -14.92 -6.84
N ILE A 178 0.11 -15.39 -8.08
CA ILE A 178 -0.97 -16.30 -8.52
C ILE A 178 -1.00 -17.59 -7.67
N GLU A 179 0.14 -18.09 -7.21
CA GLU A 179 0.23 -19.29 -6.39
C GLU A 179 -0.47 -19.15 -5.03
N GLU A 180 -0.43 -17.95 -4.44
CA GLU A 180 -1.13 -17.65 -3.18
C GLU A 180 -2.66 -17.48 -3.38
N TYR A 181 -3.10 -17.20 -4.60
CA TYR A 181 -4.50 -16.93 -4.93
C TYR A 181 -5.15 -18.06 -5.74
N GLN A 182 -4.63 -19.28 -5.65
CA GLN A 182 -5.29 -20.43 -6.25
C GLN A 182 -6.70 -20.59 -5.67
N MET A 183 -7.66 -20.87 -6.55
CA MET A 183 -9.04 -21.11 -6.14
C MET A 183 -9.09 -22.29 -5.17
N ASN A 184 -9.22 -21.97 -3.89
CA ASN A 184 -9.52 -22.99 -2.90
C ASN A 184 -10.94 -23.49 -3.20
N GLN A 185 -11.11 -24.79 -3.40
CA GLN A 185 -12.43 -25.42 -3.66
C GLN A 185 -13.35 -25.38 -2.43
N ASN A 186 -12.93 -24.73 -1.35
CA ASN A 186 -13.73 -24.57 -0.16
C ASN A 186 -14.99 -23.75 -0.46
N GLN A 187 -16.10 -24.46 -0.59
CA GLN A 187 -17.41 -23.87 -0.88
C GLN A 187 -18.10 -23.28 0.39
N TYR A 188 -17.38 -23.16 1.52
CA TYR A 188 -17.96 -22.71 2.80
C TYR A 188 -18.73 -21.39 2.66
N TYR A 189 -18.09 -20.36 2.11
CA TYR A 189 -18.72 -19.04 1.94
C TYR A 189 -19.89 -19.09 0.96
N LYS A 190 -19.75 -19.86 -0.13
CA LYS A 190 -20.83 -20.04 -1.10
C LYS A 190 -22.04 -20.73 -0.47
N LYS A 191 -21.84 -21.81 0.29
CA LYS A 191 -22.91 -22.50 1.02
C LYS A 191 -23.54 -21.61 2.09
N ARG A 192 -22.77 -20.78 2.77
CA ARG A 192 -23.24 -19.88 3.83
C ARG A 192 -24.09 -18.73 3.30
N TYR A 193 -23.66 -18.06 2.24
CA TYR A 193 -24.29 -16.82 1.74
C TYR A 193 -25.21 -17.05 0.52
N ALA A 194 -25.06 -18.14 -0.19
CA ALA A 194 -25.87 -18.49 -1.37
C ALA A 194 -26.26 -19.98 -1.36
N PRO A 195 -26.96 -20.46 -0.31
CA PRO A 195 -27.26 -21.89 -0.12
C PRO A 195 -28.17 -22.47 -1.22
N ASN A 196 -28.99 -21.64 -1.87
CA ASN A 196 -29.95 -22.06 -2.87
C ASN A 196 -29.45 -21.82 -4.31
N GLY A 197 -28.13 -21.72 -4.50
CA GLY A 197 -27.54 -21.52 -5.82
C GLY A 197 -27.58 -20.09 -6.37
N GLU A 198 -27.85 -19.12 -5.50
CA GLU A 198 -27.80 -17.70 -5.87
C GLU A 198 -26.41 -17.31 -6.39
N LYS A 199 -26.35 -16.33 -7.28
CA LYS A 199 -25.08 -15.72 -7.66
C LYS A 199 -24.58 -14.79 -6.56
N ILE A 200 -23.25 -14.70 -6.37
CA ILE A 200 -22.64 -13.78 -5.42
C ILE A 200 -21.93 -12.68 -6.17
N ILE A 201 -22.29 -11.45 -5.87
CA ILE A 201 -21.50 -10.25 -6.20
C ILE A 201 -20.65 -9.95 -4.96
N CYS A 202 -19.33 -9.92 -5.11
CA CYS A 202 -18.42 -9.62 -4.01
C CYS A 202 -17.66 -8.33 -4.31
N HIS A 203 -17.56 -7.45 -3.29
CA HIS A 203 -16.74 -6.26 -3.33
C HIS A 203 -15.81 -6.24 -2.12
N VAL A 204 -14.52 -6.09 -2.37
CA VAL A 204 -13.49 -6.06 -1.30
C VAL A 204 -12.72 -4.75 -1.40
N SER A 205 -12.83 -3.89 -0.39
CA SER A 205 -12.05 -2.65 -0.31
C SER A 205 -12.12 -2.02 1.08
N ASN A 206 -11.30 -0.97 1.32
CA ASN A 206 -11.58 -0.01 2.37
C ASN A 206 -12.74 0.90 1.94
N PHE A 207 -13.71 1.13 2.84
CA PHE A 207 -14.95 1.86 2.53
C PHE A 207 -14.73 3.37 2.55
N ARG A 208 -14.09 3.87 1.47
CA ARG A 208 -13.82 5.29 1.20
C ARG A 208 -14.60 5.75 -0.03
N LYS A 209 -14.91 7.03 -0.10
CA LYS A 209 -15.71 7.66 -1.18
C LYS A 209 -15.20 7.30 -2.59
N VAL A 210 -13.88 7.25 -2.78
CA VAL A 210 -13.24 6.86 -4.05
C VAL A 210 -13.60 5.43 -4.50
N LYS A 211 -14.00 4.55 -3.60
CA LYS A 211 -14.39 3.16 -3.91
C LYS A 211 -15.83 3.00 -4.39
N ARG A 212 -16.65 4.08 -4.29
CA ARG A 212 -17.99 4.17 -4.87
C ARG A 212 -18.91 2.98 -4.51
N ILE A 213 -18.83 2.47 -3.27
CA ILE A 213 -19.58 1.28 -2.84
C ILE A 213 -21.09 1.53 -2.87
N GLY A 214 -21.52 2.78 -2.68
CA GLY A 214 -22.91 3.18 -2.87
C GLY A 214 -23.46 2.85 -4.27
N ASP A 215 -22.62 2.96 -5.30
CA ASP A 215 -22.99 2.59 -6.67
C ASP A 215 -22.99 1.07 -6.86
N VAL A 216 -22.12 0.33 -6.16
CA VAL A 216 -22.16 -1.16 -6.14
C VAL A 216 -23.51 -1.64 -5.59
N ILE A 217 -24.03 -1.00 -4.49
CA ILE A 217 -25.35 -1.33 -3.94
C ILE A 217 -26.46 -1.02 -4.93
N LYS A 218 -26.39 0.12 -5.64
CA LYS A 218 -27.38 0.47 -6.68
C LYS A 218 -27.36 -0.55 -7.82
N THR A 219 -26.18 -0.90 -8.32
CA THR A 219 -26.01 -1.92 -9.38
C THR A 219 -26.54 -3.27 -8.93
N PHE A 220 -26.23 -3.67 -7.70
CA PHE A 220 -26.78 -4.90 -7.12
C PHE A 220 -28.31 -4.91 -7.13
N ASN A 221 -28.97 -3.81 -6.76
CA ASN A 221 -30.43 -3.72 -6.77
C ASN A 221 -31.01 -3.99 -8.17
N VAL A 222 -30.41 -3.41 -9.21
CA VAL A 222 -30.83 -3.64 -10.61
C VAL A 222 -30.65 -5.09 -11.03
N VAL A 223 -29.52 -5.71 -10.66
CA VAL A 223 -29.24 -7.13 -10.96
C VAL A 223 -30.18 -8.06 -10.21
N ALA A 224 -30.43 -7.78 -8.95
CA ALA A 224 -31.29 -8.62 -8.07
C ALA A 224 -32.77 -8.63 -8.50
N GLU A 225 -33.22 -7.67 -9.32
CA GLU A 225 -34.53 -7.70 -9.96
C GLU A 225 -34.66 -8.82 -11.02
N LYS A 226 -33.56 -9.17 -11.63
CA LYS A 226 -33.52 -10.11 -12.79
C LYS A 226 -32.95 -11.47 -12.41
N ILE A 227 -32.01 -11.52 -11.46
CA ILE A 227 -31.26 -12.74 -11.12
C ILE A 227 -31.23 -12.90 -9.60
N LYS A 228 -31.49 -14.11 -9.10
CA LYS A 228 -31.30 -14.43 -7.67
C LYS A 228 -29.84 -14.23 -7.27
N THR A 229 -29.55 -13.14 -6.55
CA THR A 229 -28.19 -12.68 -6.28
C THR A 229 -28.06 -12.25 -4.82
N LYS A 230 -26.88 -12.42 -4.27
CA LYS A 230 -26.45 -11.90 -2.95
C LYS A 230 -25.30 -10.90 -3.17
N LEU A 231 -25.26 -9.86 -2.35
CA LEU A 231 -24.14 -8.91 -2.31
C LEU A 231 -23.35 -9.12 -1.03
N VAL A 232 -22.07 -9.35 -1.17
CA VAL A 232 -21.13 -9.52 -0.06
C VAL A 232 -20.09 -8.39 -0.11
N LEU A 233 -20.10 -7.54 0.91
CA LEU A 233 -19.20 -6.40 1.07
C LEU A 233 -18.17 -6.72 2.17
N VAL A 234 -16.91 -6.82 1.77
CA VAL A 234 -15.78 -7.14 2.66
C VAL A 234 -14.91 -5.90 2.82
N GLY A 235 -14.62 -5.55 4.05
CA GLY A 235 -13.84 -4.39 4.42
C GLY A 235 -14.56 -3.47 5.39
N ASP A 236 -13.92 -2.37 5.71
CA ASP A 236 -14.42 -1.34 6.62
C ASP A 236 -13.90 0.04 6.22
N GLY A 237 -14.48 1.10 6.80
CA GLY A 237 -14.02 2.46 6.55
C GLY A 237 -15.06 3.53 6.88
N PRO A 238 -14.73 4.81 6.68
CA PRO A 238 -15.56 5.94 7.14
C PRO A 238 -16.97 5.96 6.52
N GLU A 239 -17.17 5.38 5.34
CA GLU A 239 -18.50 5.36 4.70
C GLU A 239 -19.41 4.21 5.17
N ARG A 240 -18.93 3.28 5.99
CA ARG A 240 -19.66 2.08 6.39
C ARG A 240 -21.08 2.38 6.89
N ASN A 241 -21.21 3.28 7.86
CA ASN A 241 -22.52 3.61 8.45
C ASN A 241 -23.51 4.15 7.41
N GLN A 242 -23.05 4.98 6.48
CA GLN A 242 -23.86 5.50 5.40
C GLN A 242 -24.30 4.40 4.42
N LEU A 243 -23.39 3.51 4.07
CA LEU A 243 -23.65 2.39 3.17
C LEU A 243 -24.63 1.37 3.77
N GLU A 244 -24.50 1.08 5.07
CA GLU A 244 -25.46 0.22 5.77
C GLU A 244 -26.87 0.84 5.80
N ARG A 245 -26.97 2.17 6.02
CA ARG A 245 -28.25 2.89 5.92
C ARG A 245 -28.84 2.84 4.51
N GLN A 246 -28.00 2.96 3.47
CA GLN A 246 -28.44 2.80 2.08
C GLN A 246 -28.92 1.38 1.79
N ALA A 247 -28.18 0.37 2.25
CA ALA A 247 -28.56 -1.04 2.07
C ALA A 247 -29.90 -1.38 2.75
N ARG A 248 -30.13 -0.87 3.96
CA ARG A 248 -31.41 -1.09 4.70
C ARG A 248 -32.63 -0.53 3.95
N LYS A 249 -32.46 0.51 3.12
CA LYS A 249 -33.56 1.07 2.30
C LYS A 249 -33.82 0.24 1.04
N SER A 250 -32.99 -0.72 0.71
CA SER A 250 -33.19 -1.58 -0.45
C SER A 250 -34.30 -2.60 -0.20
N LYS A 251 -35.12 -2.88 -1.21
CA LYS A 251 -36.05 -4.01 -1.21
C LYS A 251 -35.37 -5.37 -1.08
N PHE A 252 -34.07 -5.43 -1.41
CA PHE A 252 -33.22 -6.62 -1.29
C PHE A 252 -32.29 -6.58 -0.08
N ASN A 253 -32.60 -5.80 0.97
CA ASN A 253 -31.75 -5.60 2.15
C ASN A 253 -31.29 -6.91 2.81
N LYS A 254 -32.16 -7.93 2.87
CA LYS A 254 -31.85 -9.27 3.40
C LYS A 254 -30.84 -10.06 2.57
N HIS A 255 -30.44 -9.55 1.41
CA HIS A 255 -29.50 -10.17 0.49
C HIS A 255 -28.16 -9.40 0.43
N ILE A 256 -27.95 -8.40 1.28
CA ILE A 256 -26.74 -7.59 1.37
C ILE A 256 -26.04 -7.87 2.70
N TYR A 257 -24.79 -8.32 2.63
CA TYR A 257 -23.98 -8.70 3.78
C TYR A 257 -22.75 -7.83 3.91
N PHE A 258 -22.55 -7.25 5.10
CA PHE A 258 -21.33 -6.51 5.46
C PHE A 258 -20.51 -7.38 6.41
N LEU A 259 -19.35 -7.86 5.94
CA LEU A 259 -18.52 -8.81 6.70
C LEU A 259 -17.44 -8.16 7.54
N GLY A 260 -17.21 -6.85 7.35
CA GLY A 260 -16.09 -6.16 8.00
C GLY A 260 -14.73 -6.58 7.43
N ASN A 261 -13.68 -6.29 8.18
CA ASN A 261 -12.32 -6.70 7.82
C ASN A 261 -12.13 -8.18 8.13
N LEU A 262 -12.01 -9.00 7.10
CA LEU A 262 -11.65 -10.40 7.26
C LEU A 262 -10.14 -10.53 7.40
N LYS A 263 -9.67 -11.21 8.45
CA LYS A 263 -8.28 -11.66 8.51
C LYS A 263 -8.09 -12.74 7.46
N SER A 264 -6.98 -12.68 6.72
CA SER A 264 -6.60 -13.80 5.84
C SER A 264 -6.34 -15.01 6.73
N THR A 265 -7.32 -15.89 6.83
CA THR A 265 -7.08 -17.25 7.31
C THR A 265 -6.61 -18.04 6.10
N LYS A 266 -5.43 -18.66 6.21
CA LYS A 266 -4.93 -19.64 5.23
C LYS A 266 -5.92 -20.78 5.07
#